data_a39b1df9d2fd6d27155902354e3d1a5f
#
_entry.id   a39b1df9d2fd6d27155902354e3d1a5f
#
_cell.length_a   1.000
_cell.length_b   1.000
_cell.length_c   1.000
_cell.angle_alpha   90.00
_cell.angle_beta   90.00
_cell.angle_gamma   90.00
#
_symmetry.space_group_name_H-M   'P 1'
#
loop_
_entity.id
_entity.type
_entity.pdbx_description
1 polymer ?
#
loop_
_entity_poly.entity_id
_entity_poly.type
_entity_poly.pdbx_seq_one_letter_code
_entity_poly.pdbx_strand_id
1 'polypeptide(L)'
;MEPLGRPQEGAIARTELALLAVGALVLSLVASWPLILHLGDSLPDLGFGDPYLFSWQMAWDAHALVTAPLEILDTNTFWPLSGDLVFQDAFHGFSPLALIGEGTAAAVIRYNFVYLFAGTLAFIGAYLLAREIGLGPIGAVAAGIAFAYAPWRIDQHTHIHVISSGGVPLTLFLLLRGYRARRAGLVLAGWVVATWQMSLGFTLGIQFAYLLFAIGIVCIVWWLKAGRPQVAAPLIRATAVGIVLFAGWTIWQALPYLQLQDRLPEARRTTEELGFYSPGLGGFGAASENNLLWGEVTEPVREKLRWPTEQTLFPGVATIVLVALGARFAGLPKRLRSLLVGSLLVTGFLALGFGTSASTAVYEVLYEIAPGWDAIRTPGRLMTLATVASSLLAGAGLQRLWDARGGHSGRSRPLATGALIALTAVLWFEGLGTTPLSTPPPVPEAQQLARPPILHLPTNGIHDRVYTFWSTEGFPEIVNGVGVLDLRHTRELRASVRGFPDGSSVAMLRKLGARTVIVHLDRLEDPDAWLQAATERARDLGLDERIVGRSIVYELDDN
;
A
#
# COMPACT_ATOMS: atom_id res chain seq x y z
N MET A 1 -6.18 15.27 31.94
CA MET A 1 -5.60 15.34 30.59
C MET A 1 -4.34 16.20 30.49
N GLU A 2 -3.66 16.44 31.60
CA GLU A 2 -2.34 17.10 31.61
C GLU A 2 -1.11 16.22 31.22
N PRO A 3 -1.23 14.89 31.05
CA PRO A 3 -0.03 14.09 30.78
C PRO A 3 0.59 14.28 29.39
N LEU A 4 -0.09 14.96 28.45
CA LEU A 4 0.40 15.18 27.09
C LEU A 4 0.89 16.63 26.82
N GLY A 5 1.05 17.46 27.87
CA GLY A 5 1.44 18.85 27.76
C GLY A 5 0.29 19.78 27.30
N ARG A 6 0.36 21.05 27.69
CA ARG A 6 -0.55 22.07 27.13
C ARG A 6 -0.28 22.20 25.64
N PRO A 7 -1.32 22.38 24.79
CA PRO A 7 -1.10 22.75 23.41
C PRO A 7 -0.22 24.04 23.40
N GLN A 8 0.77 24.09 22.53
CA GLN A 8 1.29 25.41 22.19
C GLN A 8 0.11 26.22 21.65
N GLU A 9 -0.19 27.36 22.31
CA GLU A 9 -1.25 28.29 21.96
C GLU A 9 -0.91 29.03 20.64
N GLY A 10 -0.81 28.27 19.55
CA GLY A 10 -0.66 28.78 18.20
C GLY A 10 -1.47 27.91 17.28
N ALA A 11 -2.64 28.40 16.87
CA ALA A 11 -3.29 27.84 15.68
C ALA A 11 -2.25 27.86 14.55
N ILE A 12 -2.09 26.70 13.85
CA ILE A 12 -1.24 26.63 12.65
C ILE A 12 -1.71 27.76 11.73
N ALA A 13 -0.81 28.68 11.38
CA ALA A 13 -1.16 29.83 10.56
C ALA A 13 -1.63 29.38 9.17
N ARG A 14 -2.55 30.10 8.55
CA ARG A 14 -3.00 29.78 7.19
C ARG A 14 -1.85 29.75 6.18
N THR A 15 -0.87 30.63 6.36
CA THR A 15 0.37 30.64 5.55
C THR A 15 1.21 29.39 5.75
N GLU A 16 1.31 28.86 7.00
CA GLU A 16 1.99 27.60 7.30
C GLU A 16 1.29 26.43 6.62
N LEU A 17 -0.06 26.39 6.63
CA LEU A 17 -0.83 25.34 5.95
C LEU A 17 -0.68 25.41 4.43
N ALA A 18 -0.65 26.60 3.83
CA ALA A 18 -0.42 26.77 2.40
C ALA A 18 1.00 26.31 2.02
N LEU A 19 2.03 26.70 2.77
CA LEU A 19 3.41 26.27 2.57
C LEU A 19 3.56 24.75 2.77
N LEU A 20 2.86 24.18 3.76
CA LEU A 20 2.82 22.74 3.99
C LEU A 20 2.26 22.01 2.78
N ALA A 21 1.11 22.43 2.25
CA ALA A 21 0.46 21.77 1.12
C ALA A 21 1.34 21.82 -0.14
N VAL A 22 1.87 23.00 -0.49
CA VAL A 22 2.75 23.19 -1.64
C VAL A 22 4.06 22.43 -1.46
N GLY A 23 4.69 22.55 -0.28
CA GLY A 23 5.95 21.86 0.01
C GLY A 23 5.81 20.34 -0.03
N ALA A 24 4.74 19.78 0.53
CA ALA A 24 4.48 18.36 0.50
C ALA A 24 4.28 17.84 -0.93
N LEU A 25 3.55 18.59 -1.77
CA LEU A 25 3.35 18.24 -3.17
C LEU A 25 4.69 18.29 -3.94
N VAL A 26 5.47 19.36 -3.76
CA VAL A 26 6.78 19.49 -4.42
C VAL A 26 7.72 18.35 -4.03
N LEU A 27 7.78 17.99 -2.74
CA LEU A 27 8.59 16.85 -2.28
C LEU A 27 8.12 15.53 -2.91
N SER A 28 6.79 15.34 -3.05
CA SER A 28 6.23 14.14 -3.69
C SER A 28 6.58 14.08 -5.18
N LEU A 29 6.49 15.20 -5.89
CA LEU A 29 6.87 15.30 -7.30
C LEU A 29 8.36 15.01 -7.53
N VAL A 30 9.22 15.53 -6.66
CA VAL A 30 10.68 15.29 -6.76
C VAL A 30 11.02 13.84 -6.41
N ALA A 31 10.42 13.28 -5.36
CA ALA A 31 10.68 11.90 -4.93
C ALA A 31 10.18 10.85 -5.93
N SER A 32 9.20 11.20 -6.76
CA SER A 32 8.66 10.32 -7.83
C SER A 32 9.15 10.67 -9.23
N TRP A 33 10.17 11.53 -9.34
CA TRP A 33 10.71 11.89 -10.64
C TRP A 33 11.19 10.65 -11.42
N PRO A 34 10.87 10.52 -12.75
CA PRO A 34 10.25 11.51 -13.65
C PRO A 34 8.72 11.33 -13.86
N LEU A 35 7.99 10.67 -12.98
CA LEU A 35 6.57 10.32 -13.15
C LEU A 35 5.67 11.48 -13.58
N ILE A 36 5.96 12.72 -13.12
CA ILE A 36 5.17 13.91 -13.48
C ILE A 36 5.15 14.18 -15.00
N LEU A 37 6.16 13.74 -15.71
CA LEU A 37 6.24 13.89 -17.17
C LEU A 37 5.48 12.78 -17.91
N HIS A 38 5.07 11.73 -17.19
CA HIS A 38 4.51 10.49 -17.70
C HIS A 38 3.17 10.11 -17.05
N LEU A 39 2.43 11.10 -16.54
CA LEU A 39 1.18 10.86 -15.80
C LEU A 39 0.11 10.10 -16.58
N GLY A 40 0.12 10.21 -17.93
CA GLY A 40 -0.91 9.63 -18.78
C GLY A 40 -0.48 8.39 -19.55
N ASP A 41 0.81 8.05 -19.54
CA ASP A 41 1.36 7.02 -20.43
C ASP A 41 2.21 5.96 -19.75
N SER A 42 2.59 6.14 -18.47
CA SER A 42 3.46 5.19 -17.78
C SER A 42 3.04 4.98 -16.33
N LEU A 43 3.33 3.81 -15.79
CA LEU A 43 3.13 3.44 -14.39
C LEU A 43 4.49 3.31 -13.68
N PRO A 44 4.58 3.62 -12.36
CA PRO A 44 5.78 3.42 -11.57
C PRO A 44 6.02 1.93 -11.32
N ASP A 45 6.68 1.27 -12.26
CA ASP A 45 6.90 -0.17 -12.27
C ASP A 45 8.14 -0.54 -13.10
N LEU A 46 8.75 -1.69 -12.81
CA LEU A 46 9.87 -2.26 -13.59
C LEU A 46 9.41 -3.10 -14.78
N GLY A 47 8.15 -3.56 -14.80
CA GLY A 47 7.62 -4.37 -15.90
C GLY A 47 6.42 -5.24 -15.50
N PHE A 48 5.22 -4.79 -15.80
CA PHE A 48 3.95 -5.51 -15.67
C PHE A 48 3.69 -6.08 -14.24
N GLY A 49 4.07 -5.32 -13.22
CA GLY A 49 3.89 -5.69 -11.83
C GLY A 49 2.52 -5.31 -11.25
N ASP A 50 2.49 -5.14 -9.94
CA ASP A 50 1.29 -4.81 -9.18
C ASP A 50 0.60 -3.49 -9.57
N PRO A 51 1.30 -2.42 -10.04
CA PRO A 51 0.65 -1.21 -10.52
C PRO A 51 -0.38 -1.43 -11.63
N TYR A 52 -0.18 -2.42 -12.50
CA TYR A 52 -1.16 -2.78 -13.54
C TYR A 52 -2.44 -3.34 -12.93
N LEU A 53 -2.30 -4.30 -12.00
CA LEU A 53 -3.40 -4.90 -11.29
C LEU A 53 -4.17 -3.86 -10.46
N PHE A 54 -3.46 -3.00 -9.75
CA PHE A 54 -4.07 -1.98 -8.90
C PHE A 54 -4.73 -0.85 -9.69
N SER A 55 -4.20 -0.51 -10.87
CA SER A 55 -4.85 0.44 -11.79
C SER A 55 -6.20 -0.08 -12.27
N TRP A 56 -6.26 -1.38 -12.65
CA TRP A 56 -7.50 -2.05 -13.00
C TRP A 56 -8.46 -2.10 -11.80
N GLN A 57 -8.00 -2.49 -10.62
CA GLN A 57 -8.85 -2.62 -9.45
C GLN A 57 -9.51 -1.30 -9.06
N MET A 58 -8.76 -0.18 -9.08
CA MET A 58 -9.33 1.15 -8.86
C MET A 58 -10.37 1.53 -9.94
N ALA A 59 -10.14 1.11 -11.18
CA ALA A 59 -11.08 1.34 -12.28
C ALA A 59 -12.33 0.48 -12.13
N TRP A 60 -12.17 -0.78 -11.72
CA TRP A 60 -13.28 -1.69 -11.41
C TRP A 60 -14.16 -1.15 -10.29
N ASP A 61 -13.56 -0.77 -9.15
CA ASP A 61 -14.30 -0.22 -8.02
C ASP A 61 -15.15 0.98 -8.42
N ALA A 62 -14.60 1.88 -9.26
CA ALA A 62 -15.35 3.02 -9.77
C ALA A 62 -16.50 2.60 -10.71
N HIS A 63 -16.22 1.67 -11.62
CA HIS A 63 -17.21 1.13 -12.55
C HIS A 63 -18.36 0.45 -11.79
N ALA A 64 -18.03 -0.47 -10.89
CA ALA A 64 -19.01 -1.21 -10.10
C ALA A 64 -19.88 -0.30 -9.22
N LEU A 65 -19.30 0.74 -8.59
CA LEU A 65 -20.06 1.70 -7.79
C LEU A 65 -21.15 2.44 -8.58
N VAL A 66 -20.94 2.66 -9.86
CA VAL A 66 -21.90 3.38 -10.72
C VAL A 66 -22.88 2.43 -11.39
N THR A 67 -22.45 1.21 -11.75
CA THR A 67 -23.24 0.26 -12.54
C THR A 67 -23.95 -0.79 -11.70
N ALA A 68 -23.24 -1.41 -10.74
CA ALA A 68 -23.73 -2.52 -9.92
C ALA A 68 -23.09 -2.50 -8.51
N PRO A 69 -23.41 -1.52 -7.64
CA PRO A 69 -22.70 -1.34 -6.36
C PRO A 69 -22.87 -2.49 -5.37
N LEU A 70 -23.87 -3.34 -5.51
CA LEU A 70 -24.07 -4.53 -4.68
C LEU A 70 -23.25 -5.72 -5.14
N GLU A 71 -22.73 -5.70 -6.36
CA GLU A 71 -21.92 -6.73 -7.01
C GLU A 71 -20.45 -6.33 -7.13
N ILE A 72 -20.00 -5.35 -6.32
CA ILE A 72 -18.62 -4.83 -6.37
C ILE A 72 -17.55 -5.91 -6.18
N LEU A 73 -17.89 -7.01 -5.54
CA LEU A 73 -17.00 -8.15 -5.30
C LEU A 73 -16.93 -9.13 -6.47
N ASP A 74 -17.89 -9.08 -7.42
CA ASP A 74 -17.95 -9.92 -8.61
C ASP A 74 -17.33 -9.16 -9.77
N THR A 75 -16.04 -9.43 -10.05
CA THR A 75 -15.33 -8.63 -11.05
C THR A 75 -15.50 -9.21 -12.47
N ASN A 76 -14.99 -8.49 -13.45
CA ASN A 76 -14.97 -8.94 -14.82
C ASN A 76 -13.82 -9.93 -15.14
N THR A 77 -13.12 -10.42 -14.12
CA THR A 77 -11.99 -11.37 -14.24
C THR A 77 -12.34 -12.73 -13.64
N PHE A 78 -11.50 -13.74 -13.85
CA PHE A 78 -11.69 -15.10 -13.31
C PHE A 78 -12.99 -15.79 -13.71
N TRP A 79 -13.59 -15.43 -14.85
CA TRP A 79 -14.79 -16.12 -15.32
C TRP A 79 -14.68 -17.65 -15.21
N PRO A 80 -15.67 -18.39 -14.71
CA PRO A 80 -17.01 -17.96 -14.25
C PRO A 80 -17.12 -17.81 -12.71
N LEU A 81 -16.04 -17.49 -12.01
CA LEU A 81 -16.05 -17.35 -10.56
C LEU A 81 -16.74 -16.03 -10.15
N SER A 82 -17.33 -16.03 -8.95
CA SER A 82 -17.92 -14.85 -8.30
C SER A 82 -17.23 -14.58 -6.97
N GLY A 83 -17.30 -13.32 -6.51
CA GLY A 83 -16.61 -12.89 -5.31
C GLY A 83 -15.10 -12.86 -5.48
N ASP A 84 -14.60 -12.73 -6.68
CA ASP A 84 -13.19 -12.85 -7.03
C ASP A 84 -12.34 -11.64 -6.64
N LEU A 85 -12.96 -10.51 -6.33
CA LEU A 85 -12.22 -9.34 -5.81
C LEU A 85 -11.45 -9.68 -4.53
N VAL A 86 -11.92 -10.61 -3.71
CA VAL A 86 -11.23 -11.04 -2.48
C VAL A 86 -10.04 -11.99 -2.71
N PHE A 87 -9.73 -12.35 -3.95
CA PHE A 87 -8.48 -13.05 -4.28
C PHE A 87 -7.25 -12.14 -4.15
N GLN A 88 -7.49 -10.86 -3.88
CA GLN A 88 -6.49 -9.82 -3.67
C GLN A 88 -6.89 -8.88 -2.51
N ASP A 89 -6.04 -7.92 -2.15
CA ASP A 89 -6.38 -6.92 -1.14
C ASP A 89 -7.39 -5.92 -1.73
N ALA A 90 -8.47 -5.61 -1.01
CA ALA A 90 -9.51 -4.70 -1.49
C ALA A 90 -9.14 -3.23 -1.23
N PHE A 91 -9.39 -2.37 -2.21
CA PHE A 91 -8.96 -0.96 -2.25
C PHE A 91 -10.11 0.04 -2.36
N HIS A 92 -11.26 -0.29 -1.82
CA HIS A 92 -12.49 0.53 -1.94
C HIS A 92 -12.31 2.01 -1.57
N GLY A 93 -11.33 2.33 -0.72
CA GLY A 93 -11.04 3.71 -0.31
C GLY A 93 -10.50 4.62 -1.41
N PHE A 94 -10.03 4.04 -2.53
CA PHE A 94 -9.59 4.82 -3.70
C PHE A 94 -10.74 5.12 -4.68
N SER A 95 -11.89 4.46 -4.56
CA SER A 95 -13.03 4.58 -5.46
C SER A 95 -13.50 6.02 -5.72
N PRO A 96 -13.55 6.94 -4.72
CA PRO A 96 -13.95 8.32 -4.98
C PRO A 96 -13.01 9.07 -5.93
N LEU A 97 -11.72 8.71 -5.94
CA LEU A 97 -10.72 9.30 -6.83
C LEU A 97 -10.74 8.66 -8.23
N ALA A 98 -11.40 7.52 -8.35
CA ALA A 98 -11.48 6.74 -9.58
C ALA A 98 -12.62 7.19 -10.52
N LEU A 99 -13.45 8.16 -10.14
CA LEU A 99 -14.54 8.69 -10.97
C LEU A 99 -14.06 9.55 -12.16
N ILE A 100 -12.77 9.53 -12.49
CA ILE A 100 -12.15 10.36 -13.52
C ILE A 100 -11.93 9.53 -14.79
N GLY A 101 -12.90 9.52 -15.69
CA GLY A 101 -12.78 8.90 -17.01
C GLY A 101 -12.83 7.36 -17.03
N GLU A 102 -12.82 6.78 -18.22
CA GLU A 102 -12.89 5.34 -18.49
C GLU A 102 -11.71 4.89 -19.35
N GLY A 103 -11.46 3.58 -19.39
CA GLY A 103 -10.42 2.95 -20.19
C GLY A 103 -9.01 3.01 -19.60
N THR A 104 -8.06 2.46 -20.34
CA THR A 104 -6.67 2.25 -19.89
C THR A 104 -5.93 3.55 -19.58
N ALA A 105 -6.09 4.59 -20.40
CA ALA A 105 -5.44 5.89 -20.16
C ALA A 105 -5.92 6.54 -18.85
N ALA A 106 -7.23 6.49 -18.59
CA ALA A 106 -7.81 7.00 -17.36
C ALA A 106 -7.36 6.17 -16.14
N ALA A 107 -7.18 4.85 -16.28
CA ALA A 107 -6.65 3.99 -15.24
C ALA A 107 -5.22 4.37 -14.84
N VAL A 108 -4.34 4.66 -15.83
CA VAL A 108 -2.97 5.17 -15.60
C VAL A 108 -2.98 6.51 -14.85
N ILE A 109 -3.75 7.48 -15.35
CA ILE A 109 -3.85 8.81 -14.74
C ILE A 109 -4.32 8.72 -13.29
N ARG A 110 -5.35 7.92 -13.01
CA ARG A 110 -5.87 7.71 -11.65
C ARG A 110 -4.83 7.14 -10.71
N TYR A 111 -4.16 6.08 -11.14
CA TYR A 111 -3.11 5.45 -10.35
C TYR A 111 -2.00 6.46 -10.01
N ASN A 112 -1.49 7.18 -11.00
CA ASN A 112 -0.42 8.15 -10.82
C ASN A 112 -0.82 9.32 -9.94
N PHE A 113 -2.08 9.79 -10.04
CA PHE A 113 -2.62 10.80 -9.14
C PHE A 113 -2.65 10.30 -7.68
N VAL A 114 -3.14 9.06 -7.46
CA VAL A 114 -3.15 8.44 -6.13
C VAL A 114 -1.72 8.27 -5.60
N TYR A 115 -0.79 7.89 -6.44
CA TYR A 115 0.62 7.72 -6.08
C TYR A 115 1.24 9.02 -5.54
N LEU A 116 1.07 10.13 -6.27
CA LEU A 116 1.53 11.46 -5.83
C LEU A 116 0.81 11.94 -4.56
N PHE A 117 -0.49 11.68 -4.48
CA PHE A 117 -1.30 12.03 -3.32
C PHE A 117 -0.86 11.25 -2.07
N ALA A 118 -0.47 9.98 -2.20
CA ALA A 118 -0.01 9.15 -1.09
C ALA A 118 1.22 9.75 -0.39
N GLY A 119 2.26 10.15 -1.15
CA GLY A 119 3.44 10.81 -0.60
C GLY A 119 3.12 12.16 0.04
N THR A 120 2.29 12.95 -0.64
CA THR A 120 1.84 14.27 -0.16
C THR A 120 1.10 14.15 1.17
N LEU A 121 0.13 13.24 1.26
CA LEU A 121 -0.67 13.04 2.47
C LEU A 121 0.15 12.43 3.61
N ALA A 122 1.09 11.55 3.31
CA ALA A 122 2.00 10.98 4.30
C ALA A 122 2.83 12.08 4.99
N PHE A 123 3.39 12.99 4.21
CA PHE A 123 4.12 14.14 4.75
C PHE A 123 3.23 15.06 5.59
N ILE A 124 2.06 15.45 5.04
CA ILE A 124 1.11 16.35 5.73
C ILE A 124 0.63 15.73 7.05
N GLY A 125 0.24 14.45 7.05
CA GLY A 125 -0.26 13.77 8.24
C GLY A 125 0.77 13.72 9.36
N ALA A 126 2.01 13.34 9.05
CA ALA A 126 3.09 13.27 10.01
C ALA A 126 3.49 14.67 10.52
N TYR A 127 3.55 15.68 9.63
CA TYR A 127 3.79 17.07 10.00
C TYR A 127 2.75 17.58 11.01
N LEU A 128 1.46 17.42 10.70
CA LEU A 128 0.37 17.89 11.55
C LEU A 128 0.39 17.19 12.92
N LEU A 129 0.65 15.89 12.96
CA LEU A 129 0.77 15.15 14.20
C LEU A 129 1.97 15.62 15.02
N ALA A 130 3.12 15.86 14.38
CA ALA A 130 4.31 16.40 15.03
C ALA A 130 4.05 17.79 15.63
N ARG A 131 3.36 18.68 14.90
CA ARG A 131 2.94 19.99 15.42
C ARG A 131 2.00 19.85 16.62
N GLU A 132 1.05 18.91 16.56
CA GLU A 132 0.08 18.69 17.63
C GLU A 132 0.72 18.16 18.92
N ILE A 133 1.76 17.36 18.83
CA ILE A 133 2.49 16.89 20.02
C ILE A 133 3.47 17.94 20.59
N GLY A 134 3.59 19.10 19.95
CA GLY A 134 4.33 20.25 20.46
C GLY A 134 5.68 20.49 19.79
N LEU A 135 5.99 19.85 18.66
CA LEU A 135 7.20 20.17 17.90
C LEU A 135 7.04 21.49 17.12
N GLY A 136 8.12 22.24 17.00
CA GLY A 136 8.20 23.41 16.13
C GLY A 136 8.17 23.03 14.64
N PRO A 137 8.06 24.01 13.72
CA PRO A 137 7.98 23.73 12.28
C PRO A 137 9.15 22.89 11.75
N ILE A 138 10.36 23.12 12.22
CA ILE A 138 11.57 22.40 11.79
C ILE A 138 11.50 20.92 12.19
N GLY A 139 11.12 20.63 13.44
CA GLY A 139 10.93 19.26 13.89
C GLY A 139 9.77 18.58 13.16
N ALA A 140 8.71 19.31 12.82
CA ALA A 140 7.58 18.79 12.08
C ALA A 140 7.94 18.49 10.62
N VAL A 141 8.76 19.30 9.95
CA VAL A 141 9.30 19.00 8.61
C VAL A 141 10.13 17.72 8.65
N ALA A 142 11.02 17.59 9.64
CA ALA A 142 11.81 16.35 9.77
C ALA A 142 10.94 15.11 10.01
N ALA A 143 9.89 15.23 10.83
CA ALA A 143 8.93 14.14 11.04
C ALA A 143 8.18 13.81 9.73
N GLY A 144 7.75 14.81 8.97
CA GLY A 144 7.11 14.63 7.66
C GLY A 144 8.02 13.89 6.69
N ILE A 145 9.28 14.30 6.55
CA ILE A 145 10.28 13.66 5.69
C ILE A 145 10.53 12.23 6.14
N ALA A 146 10.85 12.01 7.42
CA ALA A 146 11.19 10.70 7.95
C ALA A 146 10.01 9.70 7.88
N PHE A 147 8.76 10.16 7.83
CA PHE A 147 7.61 9.31 7.63
C PHE A 147 7.34 9.03 6.15
N ALA A 148 7.21 10.08 5.34
CA ALA A 148 6.81 9.95 3.94
C ALA A 148 7.89 9.31 3.06
N TYR A 149 9.15 9.60 3.36
CA TYR A 149 10.32 9.23 2.54
C TYR A 149 11.33 8.38 3.33
N ALA A 150 10.86 7.50 4.22
CA ALA A 150 11.74 6.54 4.87
C ALA A 150 12.38 5.61 3.83
N PRO A 151 13.70 5.33 3.88
CA PRO A 151 14.41 4.54 2.86
C PRO A 151 13.78 3.17 2.54
N TRP A 152 13.24 2.48 3.54
CA TRP A 152 12.58 1.19 3.35
C TRP A 152 11.33 1.27 2.45
N ARG A 153 10.70 2.44 2.32
CA ARG A 153 9.50 2.65 1.50
C ARG A 153 9.79 2.63 0.00
N ILE A 154 11.05 2.76 -0.39
CA ILE A 154 11.44 2.74 -1.81
C ILE A 154 11.06 1.40 -2.45
N ASP A 155 11.32 0.28 -1.79
CA ASP A 155 10.91 -1.04 -2.29
C ASP A 155 9.39 -1.28 -2.26
N GLN A 156 8.65 -0.42 -1.54
CA GLN A 156 7.19 -0.49 -1.51
C GLN A 156 6.52 0.41 -2.56
N HIS A 157 7.27 1.00 -3.50
CA HIS A 157 6.73 1.92 -4.51
C HIS A 157 5.65 1.30 -5.40
N THR A 158 5.71 -0.01 -5.69
CA THR A 158 4.69 -0.74 -6.43
C THR A 158 3.47 -1.11 -5.59
N HIS A 159 3.56 -1.03 -4.26
CA HIS A 159 2.49 -1.39 -3.33
C HIS A 159 1.73 -0.15 -2.87
N ILE A 160 0.83 0.36 -3.72
CA ILE A 160 0.08 1.60 -3.47
C ILE A 160 -0.63 1.63 -2.11
N HIS A 161 -1.16 0.50 -1.64
CA HIS A 161 -1.82 0.35 -0.35
C HIS A 161 -0.87 0.51 0.85
N VAL A 162 0.44 0.21 0.69
CA VAL A 162 1.45 0.40 1.73
C VAL A 162 1.92 1.85 1.78
N ILE A 163 2.19 2.45 0.62
CA ILE A 163 2.63 3.84 0.58
C ILE A 163 1.51 4.83 0.90
N SER A 164 0.23 4.45 0.71
CA SER A 164 -0.95 5.27 1.05
C SER A 164 -1.28 5.23 2.55
N SER A 165 -0.27 5.41 3.40
CA SER A 165 -0.40 5.30 4.86
C SER A 165 -0.54 6.65 5.59
N GLY A 166 -0.71 7.75 4.85
CA GLY A 166 -0.81 9.10 5.42
C GLY A 166 -2.04 9.32 6.32
N GLY A 167 -3.08 8.52 6.15
CA GLY A 167 -4.26 8.52 7.02
C GLY A 167 -3.95 8.06 8.44
N VAL A 168 -2.90 7.26 8.67
CA VAL A 168 -2.50 6.81 10.03
C VAL A 168 -2.11 8.01 10.91
N PRO A 169 -1.08 8.80 10.58
CA PRO A 169 -0.74 9.96 11.41
C PRO A 169 -1.82 11.06 11.37
N LEU A 170 -2.57 11.21 10.27
CA LEU A 170 -3.67 12.16 10.19
C LEU A 170 -4.82 11.81 11.14
N THR A 171 -5.18 10.53 11.26
CA THR A 171 -6.14 10.03 12.27
C THR A 171 -5.69 10.40 13.67
N LEU A 172 -4.43 10.08 14.01
CA LEU A 172 -3.89 10.37 15.33
C LEU A 172 -3.87 11.87 15.63
N PHE A 173 -3.53 12.70 14.64
CA PHE A 173 -3.62 14.15 14.75
C PHE A 173 -5.05 14.63 15.05
N LEU A 174 -6.04 14.19 14.24
CA LEU A 174 -7.43 14.64 14.37
C LEU A 174 -8.04 14.20 15.71
N LEU A 175 -7.79 12.96 16.13
CA LEU A 175 -8.26 12.46 17.43
C LEU A 175 -7.63 13.26 18.57
N LEU A 176 -6.31 13.42 18.58
CA LEU A 176 -5.60 14.14 19.62
C LEU A 176 -6.05 15.60 19.69
N ARG A 177 -6.12 16.28 18.54
CA ARG A 177 -6.60 17.68 18.43
C ARG A 177 -8.05 17.81 18.87
N GLY A 178 -8.92 16.87 18.44
CA GLY A 178 -10.34 16.86 18.79
C GLY A 178 -10.57 16.77 20.30
N TYR A 179 -9.86 15.87 20.99
CA TYR A 179 -9.95 15.73 22.44
C TYR A 179 -9.37 16.94 23.17
N ARG A 180 -8.21 17.47 22.75
CA ARG A 180 -7.59 18.65 23.35
C ARG A 180 -8.44 19.91 23.18
N ALA A 181 -8.94 20.15 21.98
CA ALA A 181 -9.76 21.31 21.66
C ALA A 181 -11.24 21.14 22.08
N ARG A 182 -11.62 19.97 22.63
CA ARG A 182 -12.99 19.60 22.98
C ARG A 182 -13.98 19.74 21.80
N ARG A 183 -13.53 19.41 20.58
CA ARG A 183 -14.33 19.50 19.33
C ARG A 183 -14.72 18.11 18.86
N ALA A 184 -15.97 17.72 19.12
CA ALA A 184 -16.53 16.41 18.72
C ALA A 184 -16.44 16.17 17.21
N GLY A 185 -16.61 17.21 16.36
CA GLY A 185 -16.47 17.10 14.91
C GLY A 185 -15.08 16.67 14.46
N LEU A 186 -14.00 17.11 15.15
CA LEU A 186 -12.64 16.65 14.84
C LEU A 186 -12.41 15.19 15.27
N VAL A 187 -13.01 14.77 16.41
CA VAL A 187 -12.96 13.37 16.85
C VAL A 187 -13.64 12.47 15.81
N LEU A 188 -14.85 12.86 15.37
CA LEU A 188 -15.56 12.12 14.33
C LEU A 188 -14.77 12.09 13.02
N ALA A 189 -14.22 13.23 12.58
CA ALA A 189 -13.36 13.30 11.39
C ALA A 189 -12.15 12.37 11.51
N GLY A 190 -11.53 12.27 12.70
CA GLY A 190 -10.44 11.32 12.95
C GLY A 190 -10.87 9.86 12.73
N TRP A 191 -12.04 9.48 13.19
CA TRP A 191 -12.58 8.14 12.97
C TRP A 191 -13.00 7.88 11.52
N VAL A 192 -13.53 8.88 10.82
CA VAL A 192 -13.81 8.78 9.38
C VAL A 192 -12.52 8.57 8.60
N VAL A 193 -11.46 9.31 8.91
CA VAL A 193 -10.14 9.10 8.29
C VAL A 193 -9.56 7.73 8.65
N ALA A 194 -9.78 7.23 9.88
CA ALA A 194 -9.38 5.88 10.26
C ALA A 194 -10.10 4.82 9.41
N THR A 195 -11.41 4.96 9.22
CA THR A 195 -12.22 4.06 8.38
C THR A 195 -11.76 4.12 6.91
N TRP A 196 -11.49 5.32 6.41
CA TRP A 196 -10.94 5.49 5.08
C TRP A 196 -9.54 4.84 4.94
N GLN A 197 -8.64 5.02 5.92
CA GLN A 197 -7.33 4.36 5.90
C GLN A 197 -7.44 2.83 5.92
N MET A 198 -8.40 2.26 6.65
CA MET A 198 -8.71 0.82 6.64
C MET A 198 -9.11 0.37 5.23
N SER A 199 -9.88 1.17 4.50
CA SER A 199 -10.39 0.85 3.16
C SER A 199 -9.36 1.01 2.03
N LEU A 200 -8.19 1.58 2.30
CA LEU A 200 -7.09 1.72 1.31
C LEU A 200 -6.25 0.44 1.14
N GLY A 201 -6.39 -0.53 2.03
CA GLY A 201 -5.69 -1.81 2.01
C GLY A 201 -5.95 -2.55 3.31
N PHE A 202 -6.60 -3.71 3.19
CA PHE A 202 -7.12 -4.42 4.36
C PHE A 202 -5.99 -4.91 5.28
N THR A 203 -4.88 -5.39 4.71
CA THR A 203 -3.72 -5.88 5.47
C THR A 203 -3.11 -4.78 6.35
N LEU A 204 -2.84 -3.60 5.80
CA LEU A 204 -2.35 -2.45 6.58
C LEU A 204 -3.44 -1.95 7.54
N GLY A 205 -4.71 -2.00 7.12
CA GLY A 205 -5.85 -1.61 7.92
C GLY A 205 -5.98 -2.42 9.21
N ILE A 206 -5.80 -3.75 9.15
CA ILE A 206 -5.78 -4.63 10.34
C ILE A 206 -4.65 -4.21 11.29
N GLN A 207 -3.43 -4.02 10.79
CA GLN A 207 -2.30 -3.56 11.60
C GLN A 207 -2.61 -2.22 12.29
N PHE A 208 -3.27 -1.31 11.58
CA PHE A 208 -3.69 -0.02 12.12
C PHE A 208 -4.82 -0.15 13.15
N ALA A 209 -5.75 -1.09 12.98
CA ALA A 209 -6.78 -1.39 13.98
C ALA A 209 -6.16 -1.83 15.30
N TYR A 210 -5.13 -2.70 15.26
CA TYR A 210 -4.40 -3.10 16.46
C TYR A 210 -3.67 -1.92 17.11
N LEU A 211 -3.10 -1.01 16.35
CA LEU A 211 -2.51 0.22 16.90
C LEU A 211 -3.56 1.09 17.61
N LEU A 212 -4.72 1.32 16.98
CA LEU A 212 -5.81 2.08 17.59
C LEU A 212 -6.35 1.41 18.86
N PHE A 213 -6.47 0.08 18.85
CA PHE A 213 -6.87 -0.71 20.01
C PHE A 213 -5.86 -0.56 21.17
N ALA A 214 -4.56 -0.69 20.88
CA ALA A 214 -3.51 -0.50 21.89
C ALA A 214 -3.50 0.94 22.46
N ILE A 215 -3.67 1.95 21.62
CA ILE A 215 -3.81 3.34 22.06
C ILE A 215 -5.06 3.50 22.94
N GLY A 216 -6.18 2.88 22.56
CA GLY A 216 -7.41 2.87 23.34
C GLY A 216 -7.20 2.29 24.75
N ILE A 217 -6.52 1.15 24.86
CA ILE A 217 -6.15 0.55 26.16
C ILE A 217 -5.31 1.52 27.00
N VAL A 218 -4.26 2.11 26.41
CA VAL A 218 -3.41 3.07 27.11
C VAL A 218 -4.23 4.27 27.61
N CYS A 219 -5.12 4.81 26.78
CA CYS A 219 -6.00 5.92 27.14
C CYS A 219 -6.95 5.54 28.29
N ILE A 220 -7.54 4.35 28.26
CA ILE A 220 -8.42 3.84 29.33
C ILE A 220 -7.64 3.67 30.64
N VAL A 221 -6.47 3.04 30.58
CA VAL A 221 -5.62 2.85 31.78
C VAL A 221 -5.23 4.20 32.39
N TRP A 222 -4.87 5.18 31.57
CA TRP A 222 -4.56 6.52 32.07
C TRP A 222 -5.77 7.24 32.64
N TRP A 223 -6.93 7.11 32.00
CA TRP A 223 -8.18 7.67 32.50
C TRP A 223 -8.55 7.09 33.88
N LEU A 224 -8.42 5.77 34.05
CA LEU A 224 -8.64 5.10 35.32
C LEU A 224 -7.66 5.56 36.40
N LYS A 225 -6.36 5.63 36.08
CA LYS A 225 -5.30 6.09 37.02
C LYS A 225 -5.43 7.57 37.36
N ALA A 226 -6.05 8.38 36.50
CA ALA A 226 -6.32 9.80 36.76
C ALA A 226 -7.60 10.06 37.60
N GLY A 227 -8.23 9.02 38.13
CA GLY A 227 -9.45 9.14 38.95
C GLY A 227 -10.72 9.37 38.13
N ARG A 228 -10.75 8.91 36.87
CA ARG A 228 -11.91 8.96 35.96
C ARG A 228 -12.44 10.38 35.73
N PRO A 229 -11.60 11.33 35.27
CA PRO A 229 -12.04 12.70 35.02
C PRO A 229 -13.22 12.70 34.03
N GLN A 230 -14.13 13.64 34.23
CA GLN A 230 -15.30 13.77 33.34
C GLN A 230 -14.88 14.13 31.92
N VAL A 231 -15.36 13.34 30.96
CA VAL A 231 -15.21 13.59 29.53
C VAL A 231 -16.54 14.13 29.00
N ALA A 232 -16.51 15.20 28.21
CA ALA A 232 -17.70 15.81 27.67
C ALA A 232 -18.51 14.79 26.82
N ALA A 233 -19.80 14.68 27.08
CA ALA A 233 -20.69 13.72 26.40
C ALA A 233 -20.63 13.79 24.85
N PRO A 234 -20.48 14.96 24.18
CA PRO A 234 -20.30 15.02 22.72
C PRO A 234 -19.04 14.30 22.22
N LEU A 235 -17.92 14.32 23.00
CA LEU A 235 -16.70 13.60 22.63
C LEU A 235 -16.89 12.08 22.74
N ILE A 236 -17.55 11.63 23.81
CA ILE A 236 -17.87 10.20 24.01
C ILE A 236 -18.77 9.71 22.88
N ARG A 237 -19.83 10.48 22.54
CA ARG A 237 -20.73 10.13 21.42
C ARG A 237 -20.01 10.08 20.09
N ALA A 238 -19.16 11.06 19.77
CA ALA A 238 -18.37 11.09 18.54
C ALA A 238 -17.41 9.88 18.45
N THR A 239 -16.80 9.50 19.59
CA THR A 239 -15.94 8.31 19.65
C THR A 239 -16.75 7.02 19.48
N ALA A 240 -17.89 6.89 20.15
CA ALA A 240 -18.74 5.71 20.01
C ALA A 240 -19.26 5.54 18.57
N VAL A 241 -19.77 6.61 17.95
CA VAL A 241 -20.18 6.58 16.54
C VAL A 241 -19.01 6.23 15.65
N GLY A 242 -17.83 6.84 15.88
CA GLY A 242 -16.64 6.57 15.10
C GLY A 242 -16.16 5.12 15.21
N ILE A 243 -16.17 4.54 16.41
CA ILE A 243 -15.83 3.12 16.62
C ILE A 243 -16.83 2.21 15.89
N VAL A 244 -18.14 2.52 15.95
CA VAL A 244 -19.15 1.75 15.23
C VAL A 244 -18.95 1.81 13.71
N LEU A 245 -18.64 2.99 13.17
CA LEU A 245 -18.33 3.14 11.73
C LEU A 245 -17.07 2.33 11.35
N PHE A 246 -16.00 2.48 12.13
CA PHE A 246 -14.74 1.78 11.86
C PHE A 246 -14.90 0.26 11.98
N ALA A 247 -15.51 -0.22 13.06
CA ALA A 247 -15.73 -1.65 13.26
C ALA A 247 -16.71 -2.24 12.23
N GLY A 248 -17.80 -1.51 11.91
CA GLY A 248 -18.76 -1.92 10.89
C GLY A 248 -18.12 -2.07 9.53
N TRP A 249 -17.30 -1.11 9.11
CA TRP A 249 -16.53 -1.20 7.86
C TRP A 249 -15.54 -2.36 7.88
N THR A 250 -14.78 -2.51 8.99
CA THR A 250 -13.80 -3.59 9.13
C THR A 250 -14.46 -4.97 9.03
N ILE A 251 -15.60 -5.15 9.70
CA ILE A 251 -16.36 -6.40 9.64
C ILE A 251 -16.90 -6.64 8.23
N TRP A 252 -17.52 -5.64 7.61
CA TRP A 252 -18.03 -5.75 6.24
C TRP A 252 -16.94 -6.17 5.27
N GLN A 253 -15.77 -5.58 5.36
CA GLN A 253 -14.63 -5.90 4.49
C GLN A 253 -14.00 -7.28 4.82
N ALA A 254 -14.04 -7.73 6.08
CA ALA A 254 -13.49 -9.01 6.51
C ALA A 254 -14.36 -10.21 6.11
N LEU A 255 -15.70 -10.05 6.13
CA LEU A 255 -16.63 -11.16 5.93
C LEU A 255 -16.38 -11.94 4.62
N PRO A 256 -16.18 -11.31 3.44
CA PRO A 256 -15.90 -12.04 2.20
C PRO A 256 -14.61 -12.86 2.26
N TYR A 257 -13.55 -12.36 2.91
CA TYR A 257 -12.30 -13.10 3.09
C TYR A 257 -12.47 -14.32 4.00
N LEU A 258 -13.25 -14.20 5.08
CA LEU A 258 -13.55 -15.32 5.97
C LEU A 258 -14.37 -16.39 5.22
N GLN A 259 -15.38 -15.97 4.45
CA GLN A 259 -16.16 -16.88 3.63
C GLN A 259 -15.31 -17.57 2.55
N LEU A 260 -14.33 -16.87 1.98
CA LEU A 260 -13.40 -17.44 1.03
C LEU A 260 -12.53 -18.53 1.69
N GLN A 261 -11.99 -18.29 2.88
CA GLN A 261 -11.19 -19.28 3.61
C GLN A 261 -11.99 -20.53 3.97
N ASP A 262 -13.29 -20.41 4.23
CA ASP A 262 -14.17 -21.55 4.48
C ASP A 262 -14.44 -22.38 3.21
N ARG A 263 -14.49 -21.74 2.04
CA ARG A 263 -14.75 -22.40 0.75
C ARG A 263 -13.45 -22.94 0.12
N LEU A 264 -12.35 -22.23 0.26
CA LEU A 264 -11.04 -22.53 -0.34
C LEU A 264 -9.97 -22.57 0.75
N PRO A 265 -9.63 -23.76 1.28
CA PRO A 265 -8.60 -23.89 2.33
C PRO A 265 -7.24 -23.32 1.92
N GLU A 266 -6.91 -23.35 0.61
CA GLU A 266 -5.71 -22.74 0.04
C GLU A 266 -5.67 -21.20 0.12
N ALA A 267 -6.78 -20.55 0.47
CA ALA A 267 -6.82 -19.11 0.71
C ALA A 267 -6.18 -18.71 2.06
N ARG A 268 -5.97 -19.68 2.96
CA ARG A 268 -5.23 -19.42 4.21
C ARG A 268 -3.73 -19.32 3.94
N ARG A 269 -3.10 -18.30 4.50
CA ARG A 269 -1.65 -18.16 4.46
C ARG A 269 -1.00 -19.19 5.37
N THR A 270 0.08 -19.81 4.90
CA THR A 270 0.84 -20.75 5.72
C THR A 270 1.97 -20.06 6.47
N THR A 271 2.39 -20.63 7.61
CA THR A 271 3.54 -20.11 8.37
C THR A 271 4.84 -20.20 7.55
N GLU A 272 4.94 -21.15 6.60
CA GLU A 272 6.06 -21.26 5.67
C GLU A 272 6.10 -20.05 4.71
N GLU A 273 4.95 -19.66 4.12
CA GLU A 273 4.84 -18.48 3.27
C GLU A 273 5.18 -17.20 4.06
N LEU A 274 4.65 -17.06 5.28
CA LEU A 274 4.98 -15.92 6.15
C LEU A 274 6.48 -15.91 6.48
N GLY A 275 7.08 -17.06 6.75
CA GLY A 275 8.52 -17.20 6.98
C GLY A 275 9.37 -16.81 5.79
N PHE A 276 8.91 -17.12 4.56
CA PHE A 276 9.60 -16.72 3.33
C PHE A 276 9.70 -15.19 3.19
N TYR A 277 8.62 -14.46 3.49
CA TYR A 277 8.57 -13.00 3.39
C TYR A 277 9.03 -12.26 4.66
N SER A 278 9.31 -12.99 5.75
CA SER A 278 9.73 -12.38 7.00
C SER A 278 11.18 -11.89 6.92
N PRO A 279 11.45 -10.62 7.22
CA PRO A 279 12.81 -10.12 7.27
C PRO A 279 13.53 -10.66 8.52
N GLY A 280 14.82 -10.96 8.37
CA GLY A 280 15.69 -11.15 9.52
C GLY A 280 16.23 -9.80 10.02
N LEU A 281 17.10 -9.84 11.05
CA LEU A 281 17.79 -8.64 11.55
C LEU A 281 18.58 -7.91 10.45
N GLY A 282 19.08 -8.65 9.46
CA GLY A 282 19.76 -8.09 8.28
C GLY A 282 18.90 -7.10 7.48
N GLY A 283 17.57 -7.27 7.50
CA GLY A 283 16.66 -6.35 6.83
C GLY A 283 16.81 -4.90 7.28
N PHE A 284 17.07 -4.65 8.56
CA PHE A 284 17.32 -3.29 9.07
C PHE A 284 18.65 -2.68 8.60
N GLY A 285 19.56 -3.48 8.07
CA GLY A 285 20.82 -3.03 7.47
C GLY A 285 20.79 -2.98 5.94
N ALA A 286 19.68 -3.36 5.30
CA ALA A 286 19.55 -3.43 3.86
C ALA A 286 18.57 -2.37 3.33
N ALA A 287 19.06 -1.49 2.45
CA ALA A 287 18.27 -0.56 1.67
C ALA A 287 17.88 -1.15 0.31
N SER A 288 16.87 -0.56 -0.33
CA SER A 288 16.51 -0.86 -1.72
C SER A 288 17.70 -0.70 -2.67
N GLU A 289 17.78 -1.52 -3.70
CA GLU A 289 18.74 -1.33 -4.80
C GLU A 289 18.53 0.01 -5.52
N ASN A 290 17.28 0.47 -5.55
CA ASN A 290 16.89 1.75 -6.15
C ASN A 290 17.22 2.97 -5.28
N ASN A 291 17.72 2.79 -4.04
CA ASN A 291 18.09 3.90 -3.18
C ASN A 291 19.36 4.59 -3.68
N LEU A 292 19.29 5.92 -3.90
CA LEU A 292 20.39 6.69 -4.49
C LEU A 292 21.66 6.76 -3.61
N LEU A 293 21.52 6.66 -2.29
CA LEU A 293 22.64 6.80 -1.36
C LEU A 293 23.13 5.46 -0.81
N TRP A 294 22.19 4.56 -0.50
CA TRP A 294 22.48 3.34 0.27
C TRP A 294 22.35 2.07 -0.57
N GLY A 295 21.87 2.15 -1.81
CA GLY A 295 21.59 1.00 -2.67
C GLY A 295 22.84 0.12 -2.87
N GLU A 296 23.94 0.69 -3.35
CA GLU A 296 25.21 -0.01 -3.54
C GLU A 296 25.89 -0.35 -2.20
N VAL A 297 25.87 0.58 -1.23
CA VAL A 297 26.55 0.41 0.05
C VAL A 297 26.01 -0.79 0.84
N THR A 298 24.71 -1.05 0.75
CA THR A 298 24.05 -2.13 1.49
C THR A 298 23.84 -3.41 0.68
N GLU A 299 24.29 -3.46 -0.56
CA GLU A 299 24.21 -4.64 -1.44
C GLU A 299 24.66 -5.94 -0.77
N PRO A 300 25.83 -6.01 -0.10
CA PRO A 300 26.29 -7.27 0.53
C PRO A 300 25.38 -7.79 1.64
N VAL A 301 24.53 -6.92 2.21
CA VAL A 301 23.51 -7.31 3.19
C VAL A 301 22.24 -7.72 2.48
N ARG A 302 21.84 -6.97 1.44
CA ARG A 302 20.61 -7.19 0.66
C ARG A 302 20.63 -8.53 -0.09
N GLU A 303 21.77 -8.93 -0.68
CA GLU A 303 21.93 -10.21 -1.39
C GLU A 303 21.68 -11.44 -0.50
N LYS A 304 21.76 -11.30 0.82
CA LYS A 304 21.49 -12.38 1.78
C LYS A 304 20.00 -12.51 2.10
N LEU A 305 19.17 -11.57 1.66
CA LEU A 305 17.74 -11.61 1.85
C LEU A 305 17.10 -12.53 0.82
N ARG A 306 16.06 -13.29 1.22
CA ARG A 306 15.35 -14.22 0.33
C ARG A 306 14.48 -13.50 -0.69
N TRP A 307 13.86 -12.39 -0.26
CA TRP A 307 12.96 -11.56 -1.06
C TRP A 307 13.17 -10.09 -0.70
N PRO A 308 14.22 -9.44 -1.25
CA PRO A 308 14.64 -8.09 -0.86
C PRO A 308 13.50 -7.07 -0.85
N THR A 309 12.63 -7.07 -1.86
CA THR A 309 11.52 -6.12 -2.02
C THR A 309 10.61 -6.02 -0.77
N GLU A 310 10.43 -7.13 -0.02
CA GLU A 310 9.61 -7.13 1.20
C GLU A 310 10.45 -7.17 2.49
N GLN A 311 11.76 -7.37 2.37
CA GLN A 311 12.63 -7.62 3.52
C GLN A 311 13.62 -6.49 3.80
N THR A 312 13.74 -5.49 2.92
CA THR A 312 14.54 -4.28 3.18
C THR A 312 13.79 -3.37 4.14
N LEU A 313 14.36 -3.16 5.33
CA LEU A 313 13.74 -2.37 6.41
C LEU A 313 14.63 -1.22 6.88
N PHE A 314 15.64 -0.82 6.09
CA PHE A 314 16.61 0.20 6.46
C PHE A 314 15.94 1.56 6.75
N PRO A 315 16.07 2.09 7.98
CA PRO A 315 15.39 3.34 8.35
C PRO A 315 16.14 4.61 7.95
N GLY A 316 17.39 4.50 7.50
CA GLY A 316 18.29 5.63 7.24
C GLY A 316 19.17 5.98 8.45
N VAL A 317 20.44 6.33 8.19
CA VAL A 317 21.41 6.69 9.24
C VAL A 317 21.03 8.01 9.92
N ALA A 318 20.65 9.04 9.16
CA ALA A 318 20.18 10.30 9.73
C ALA A 318 18.95 10.09 10.61
N THR A 319 18.01 9.24 10.18
CA THR A 319 16.84 8.86 10.98
C THR A 319 17.27 8.19 12.29
N ILE A 320 18.17 7.21 12.27
CA ILE A 320 18.66 6.51 13.47
C ILE A 320 19.28 7.50 14.46
N VAL A 321 20.16 8.38 13.99
CA VAL A 321 20.82 9.38 14.83
C VAL A 321 19.80 10.34 15.45
N LEU A 322 18.87 10.85 14.66
CA LEU A 322 17.84 11.77 15.13
C LEU A 322 16.87 11.10 16.10
N VAL A 323 16.50 9.84 15.87
CA VAL A 323 15.68 9.02 16.78
C VAL A 323 16.39 8.86 18.13
N ALA A 324 17.68 8.52 18.13
CA ALA A 324 18.47 8.38 19.37
C ALA A 324 18.52 9.70 20.16
N LEU A 325 18.74 10.82 19.48
CA LEU A 325 18.70 12.16 20.08
C LEU A 325 17.31 12.50 20.62
N GLY A 326 16.27 12.22 19.87
CA GLY A 326 14.87 12.46 20.28
C GLY A 326 14.46 11.60 21.47
N ALA A 327 14.84 10.34 21.48
CA ALA A 327 14.57 9.42 22.58
C ALA A 327 15.30 9.83 23.87
N ARG A 328 16.52 10.41 23.76
CA ARG A 328 17.35 10.73 24.94
C ARG A 328 17.18 12.17 25.44
N PHE A 329 17.06 13.14 24.55
CA PHE A 329 17.24 14.56 24.87
C PHE A 329 16.07 15.47 24.46
N ALA A 330 15.02 14.97 23.82
CA ALA A 330 13.90 15.80 23.35
C ALA A 330 13.12 16.44 24.51
N GLY A 331 12.58 17.63 24.26
CA GLY A 331 11.67 18.34 25.16
C GLY A 331 10.27 17.74 25.30
N LEU A 332 10.03 16.57 24.70
CA LEU A 332 8.75 15.86 24.81
C LEU A 332 8.49 15.37 26.24
N PRO A 333 7.21 15.34 26.68
CA PRO A 333 6.84 14.74 27.96
C PRO A 333 7.39 13.32 28.09
N LYS A 334 7.98 12.98 29.24
CA LYS A 334 8.61 11.67 29.48
C LYS A 334 7.69 10.49 29.10
N ARG A 335 6.40 10.57 29.45
CA ARG A 335 5.41 9.51 29.14
C ARG A 335 5.20 9.34 27.63
N LEU A 336 5.05 10.44 26.89
CA LEU A 336 4.90 10.37 25.43
C LEU A 336 6.16 9.79 24.78
N ARG A 337 7.33 10.26 25.20
CA ARG A 337 8.61 9.75 24.71
C ARG A 337 8.78 8.25 24.96
N SER A 338 8.45 7.78 26.17
CA SER A 338 8.50 6.34 26.49
C SER A 338 7.50 5.53 25.66
N LEU A 339 6.31 6.06 25.37
CA LEU A 339 5.33 5.42 24.48
C LEU A 339 5.84 5.32 23.04
N LEU A 340 6.43 6.39 22.50
CA LEU A 340 6.99 6.39 21.16
C LEU A 340 8.15 5.39 21.04
N VAL A 341 9.05 5.35 22.02
CA VAL A 341 10.14 4.37 22.06
C VAL A 341 9.58 2.95 22.18
N GLY A 342 8.63 2.72 23.09
CA GLY A 342 7.99 1.42 23.25
C GLY A 342 7.26 0.96 21.99
N SER A 343 6.50 1.86 21.35
CA SER A 343 5.83 1.59 20.07
C SER A 343 6.82 1.21 18.98
N LEU A 344 7.91 1.99 18.83
CA LEU A 344 8.97 1.71 17.86
C LEU A 344 9.60 0.31 18.08
N LEU A 345 9.94 -0.01 19.32
CA LEU A 345 10.54 -1.31 19.64
C LEU A 345 9.59 -2.48 19.41
N VAL A 346 8.32 -2.35 19.83
CA VAL A 346 7.31 -3.40 19.65
C VAL A 346 6.99 -3.60 18.17
N THR A 347 6.70 -2.53 17.43
CA THR A 347 6.33 -2.66 16.01
C THR A 347 7.52 -3.06 15.14
N GLY A 348 8.74 -2.58 15.45
CA GLY A 348 9.96 -3.01 14.78
C GLY A 348 10.29 -4.49 15.06
N PHE A 349 10.05 -4.96 16.29
CA PHE A 349 10.21 -6.38 16.64
C PHE A 349 9.19 -7.27 15.91
N LEU A 350 7.92 -6.85 15.89
CA LEU A 350 6.86 -7.57 15.17
C LEU A 350 7.08 -7.56 13.64
N ALA A 351 7.72 -6.53 13.10
CA ALA A 351 8.08 -6.48 11.68
C ALA A 351 9.07 -7.59 11.27
N LEU A 352 9.80 -8.17 12.21
CA LEU A 352 10.68 -9.34 11.94
C LEU A 352 9.89 -10.61 11.62
N GLY A 353 8.61 -10.72 12.02
CA GLY A 353 7.79 -11.90 11.77
C GLY A 353 8.47 -13.19 12.24
N PHE A 354 8.68 -14.11 11.31
CA PHE A 354 9.39 -15.38 11.50
C PHE A 354 10.90 -15.28 11.24
N GLY A 355 11.46 -14.09 11.16
CA GLY A 355 12.88 -13.88 10.79
C GLY A 355 13.88 -14.14 11.92
N THR A 356 13.45 -14.30 13.18
CA THR A 356 14.28 -14.67 14.33
C THR A 356 13.50 -15.61 15.26
N SER A 357 14.19 -16.47 16.03
CA SER A 357 13.54 -17.39 16.98
C SER A 357 12.65 -16.66 17.99
N ALA A 358 13.09 -15.49 18.47
CA ALA A 358 12.33 -14.72 19.45
C ALA A 358 11.06 -14.08 18.85
N SER A 359 11.15 -13.54 17.63
CA SER A 359 9.98 -12.97 16.96
C SER A 359 9.02 -14.06 16.48
N THR A 360 9.52 -15.22 16.02
CA THR A 360 8.71 -16.39 15.66
C THR A 360 7.78 -16.81 16.79
N ALA A 361 8.34 -17.03 18.00
CA ALA A 361 7.54 -17.46 19.14
C ALA A 361 6.38 -16.51 19.49
N VAL A 362 6.58 -15.19 19.34
CA VAL A 362 5.52 -14.20 19.56
C VAL A 362 4.55 -14.17 18.38
N TYR A 363 5.07 -14.24 17.16
CA TYR A 363 4.26 -14.14 15.95
C TYR A 363 3.34 -15.36 15.78
N GLU A 364 3.80 -16.58 16.12
CA GLU A 364 2.99 -17.80 16.12
C GLU A 364 1.76 -17.64 17.03
N VAL A 365 1.96 -17.12 18.25
CA VAL A 365 0.85 -16.85 19.16
C VAL A 365 -0.15 -15.87 18.56
N LEU A 366 0.33 -14.77 17.95
CA LEU A 366 -0.54 -13.79 17.31
C LEU A 366 -1.25 -14.39 16.09
N TYR A 367 -0.56 -15.20 15.30
CA TYR A 367 -1.12 -15.90 14.15
C TYR A 367 -2.30 -16.80 14.53
N GLU A 368 -2.20 -17.49 15.67
CA GLU A 368 -3.24 -18.41 16.13
C GLU A 368 -4.43 -17.72 16.81
N ILE A 369 -4.17 -16.65 17.61
CA ILE A 369 -5.21 -16.10 18.49
C ILE A 369 -5.70 -14.71 18.09
N ALA A 370 -4.94 -13.95 17.29
CA ALA A 370 -5.26 -12.55 16.95
C ALA A 370 -6.03 -12.48 15.62
N PRO A 371 -7.30 -12.05 15.60
CA PRO A 371 -8.12 -12.03 14.38
C PRO A 371 -7.45 -11.28 13.23
N GLY A 372 -7.34 -11.95 12.08
CA GLY A 372 -6.76 -11.39 10.86
C GLY A 372 -5.22 -11.29 10.85
N TRP A 373 -4.55 -11.73 11.91
CA TRP A 373 -3.08 -11.76 11.93
C TRP A 373 -2.50 -12.82 11.01
N ASP A 374 -3.24 -13.91 10.82
CA ASP A 374 -2.96 -14.99 9.86
C ASP A 374 -3.06 -14.53 8.38
N ALA A 375 -3.72 -13.42 8.10
CA ALA A 375 -3.80 -12.84 6.76
C ALA A 375 -2.59 -11.95 6.40
N ILE A 376 -1.72 -11.58 7.36
CA ILE A 376 -0.57 -10.69 7.14
C ILE A 376 0.59 -11.48 6.54
N ARG A 377 0.65 -11.57 5.21
CA ARG A 377 1.70 -12.29 4.48
C ARG A 377 3.12 -11.73 4.70
N THR A 378 3.23 -10.43 4.82
CA THR A 378 4.50 -9.67 4.82
C THR A 378 4.67 -8.88 6.12
N PRO A 379 5.20 -9.50 7.19
CA PRO A 379 5.36 -8.85 8.50
C PRO A 379 6.19 -7.56 8.44
N GLY A 380 7.17 -7.46 7.52
CA GLY A 380 8.00 -6.28 7.32
C GLY A 380 7.21 -4.98 7.12
N ARG A 381 5.98 -5.05 6.61
CA ARG A 381 5.10 -3.88 6.40
C ARG A 381 4.63 -3.22 7.71
N LEU A 382 4.77 -3.89 8.88
CA LEU A 382 4.61 -3.27 10.20
C LEU A 382 5.58 -2.11 10.44
N MET A 383 6.66 -2.00 9.63
CA MET A 383 7.51 -0.82 9.60
C MET A 383 6.74 0.48 9.33
N THR A 384 5.58 0.43 8.69
CA THR A 384 4.70 1.60 8.55
C THR A 384 4.35 2.20 9.92
N LEU A 385 3.99 1.35 10.89
CA LEU A 385 3.65 1.78 12.25
C LEU A 385 4.90 2.18 13.05
N ALA A 386 6.00 1.43 12.88
CA ALA A 386 7.30 1.79 13.48
C ALA A 386 7.76 3.17 12.99
N THR A 387 7.52 3.47 11.70
CA THR A 387 7.91 4.75 11.09
C THR A 387 7.11 5.93 11.66
N VAL A 388 5.86 5.75 12.11
CA VAL A 388 5.13 6.80 12.83
C VAL A 388 5.88 7.23 14.09
N ALA A 389 6.30 6.25 14.90
CA ALA A 389 7.01 6.55 16.15
C ALA A 389 8.43 7.09 15.89
N SER A 390 9.18 6.47 14.96
CA SER A 390 10.55 6.91 14.63
C SER A 390 10.56 8.31 14.02
N SER A 391 9.62 8.64 13.15
CA SER A 391 9.53 9.98 12.55
C SER A 391 9.27 11.08 13.57
N LEU A 392 8.37 10.84 14.53
CA LEU A 392 8.12 11.79 15.62
C LEU A 392 9.34 11.96 16.54
N LEU A 393 10.06 10.88 16.84
CA LEU A 393 11.30 10.92 17.60
C LEU A 393 12.40 11.64 16.81
N ALA A 394 12.55 11.37 15.51
CA ALA A 394 13.51 12.05 14.66
C ALA A 394 13.23 13.56 14.58
N GLY A 395 11.96 13.93 14.38
CA GLY A 395 11.52 15.32 14.42
C GLY A 395 11.85 16.00 15.76
N ALA A 396 11.63 15.31 16.87
CA ALA A 396 11.96 15.79 18.20
C ALA A 396 13.48 15.95 18.41
N GLY A 397 14.27 15.02 17.84
CA GLY A 397 15.74 15.10 17.83
C GLY A 397 16.26 16.33 17.09
N LEU A 398 15.75 16.55 15.86
CA LEU A 398 16.13 17.74 15.08
C LEU A 398 15.67 19.05 15.75
N GLN A 399 14.45 19.07 16.31
CA GLN A 399 13.95 20.23 17.07
C GLN A 399 14.88 20.55 18.25
N ARG A 400 15.34 19.54 18.98
CA ARG A 400 16.28 19.74 20.11
C ARG A 400 17.60 20.37 19.66
N LEU A 401 18.15 19.93 18.53
CA LEU A 401 19.36 20.53 17.95
C LEU A 401 19.12 21.97 17.50
N TRP A 402 17.95 22.21 16.90
CA TRP A 402 17.54 23.56 16.47
C TRP A 402 17.43 24.52 17.64
N ASP A 403 16.83 24.11 18.75
CA ASP A 403 16.67 24.93 19.94
C ASP A 403 18.02 25.18 20.61
N ALA A 404 18.90 24.19 20.64
CA ALA A 404 20.25 24.32 21.20
C ALA A 404 21.11 25.36 20.47
N ARG A 405 20.88 25.58 19.13
CA ARG A 405 21.60 26.61 18.37
C ARG A 405 21.36 28.04 18.88
N GLY A 406 20.24 28.25 19.59
CA GLY A 406 19.94 29.57 20.23
C GLY A 406 20.95 30.00 21.28
N GLY A 407 21.71 29.04 21.85
CA GLY A 407 22.84 29.33 22.76
C GLY A 407 24.12 29.76 22.04
N HIS A 408 24.19 29.66 20.71
CA HIS A 408 25.34 30.11 19.92
C HIS A 408 25.22 31.60 19.57
N SER A 409 26.35 32.33 19.56
CA SER A 409 26.41 33.73 19.21
C SER A 409 27.45 33.98 18.09
N GLY A 410 27.38 35.13 17.44
CA GLY A 410 28.34 35.53 16.43
C GLY A 410 28.37 34.57 15.22
N ARG A 411 29.57 34.25 14.72
CA ARG A 411 29.79 33.38 13.53
C ARG A 411 29.35 31.91 13.72
N SER A 412 29.25 31.42 14.95
CA SER A 412 28.87 30.03 15.23
C SER A 412 27.37 29.75 14.98
N ARG A 413 26.50 30.75 15.10
CA ARG A 413 25.04 30.60 14.88
C ARG A 413 24.67 30.30 13.43
N PRO A 414 25.17 31.02 12.40
CA PRO A 414 24.89 30.65 11.00
C PRO A 414 25.48 29.31 10.61
N LEU A 415 26.66 28.93 11.12
CA LEU A 415 27.25 27.62 10.89
C LEU A 415 26.36 26.50 11.47
N ALA A 416 25.89 26.62 12.70
CA ALA A 416 24.96 25.66 13.30
C ALA A 416 23.64 25.59 12.52
N THR A 417 23.12 26.69 12.03
CA THR A 417 21.91 26.71 11.18
C THR A 417 22.16 26.01 9.86
N GLY A 418 23.29 26.27 9.19
CA GLY A 418 23.67 25.57 7.96
C GLY A 418 23.83 24.07 8.15
N ALA A 419 24.45 23.63 9.24
CA ALA A 419 24.59 22.21 9.58
C ALA A 419 23.23 21.51 9.78
N LEU A 420 22.26 22.19 10.40
CA LEU A 420 20.91 21.63 10.59
C LEU A 420 20.10 21.57 9.28
N ILE A 421 20.26 22.55 8.41
CA ILE A 421 19.68 22.52 7.07
C ILE A 421 20.30 21.34 6.28
N ALA A 422 21.63 21.19 6.31
CA ALA A 422 22.33 20.08 5.67
C ALA A 422 21.85 18.72 6.22
N LEU A 423 21.71 18.58 7.54
CA LEU A 423 21.20 17.36 8.16
C LEU A 423 19.75 17.06 7.71
N THR A 424 18.90 18.06 7.57
CA THR A 424 17.53 17.90 7.06
C THR A 424 17.55 17.49 5.59
N ALA A 425 18.46 18.05 4.80
CA ALA A 425 18.66 17.65 3.40
C ALA A 425 19.17 16.22 3.30
N VAL A 426 20.11 15.80 4.15
CA VAL A 426 20.58 14.38 4.20
C VAL A 426 19.44 13.46 4.57
N LEU A 427 18.63 13.81 5.58
CA LEU A 427 17.46 13.02 5.98
C LEU A 427 16.50 12.78 4.81
N TRP A 428 16.28 13.79 3.98
CA TRP A 428 15.44 13.64 2.79
C TRP A 428 16.15 12.86 1.68
N PHE A 429 17.43 13.14 1.45
CA PHE A 429 18.21 12.48 0.39
C PHE A 429 18.36 10.97 0.62
N GLU A 430 18.45 10.52 1.89
CA GLU A 430 18.44 9.10 2.23
C GLU A 430 17.17 8.36 1.76
N GLY A 431 16.05 9.08 1.66
CA GLY A 431 14.76 8.52 1.21
C GLY A 431 14.51 8.66 -0.27
N LEU A 432 15.47 9.17 -1.06
CA LEU A 432 15.34 9.26 -2.50
C LEU A 432 15.80 7.98 -3.20
N GLY A 433 15.02 7.59 -4.18
CA GLY A 433 15.32 6.46 -5.06
C GLY A 433 15.02 6.77 -6.51
N THR A 434 15.42 5.87 -7.39
CA THR A 434 14.94 5.87 -8.77
C THR A 434 13.50 5.36 -8.80
N THR A 435 12.65 6.01 -9.59
CA THR A 435 11.28 5.53 -9.87
C THR A 435 11.27 4.96 -11.27
N PRO A 436 11.39 3.63 -11.43
CA PRO A 436 11.31 3.02 -12.75
C PRO A 436 9.90 3.21 -13.32
N LEU A 437 9.80 3.40 -14.62
CA LEU A 437 8.54 3.60 -15.32
C LEU A 437 8.37 2.54 -16.41
N SER A 438 7.17 1.98 -16.53
CA SER A 438 6.78 1.09 -17.62
C SER A 438 5.56 1.66 -18.34
N THR A 439 5.64 1.69 -19.68
CA THR A 439 4.52 2.11 -20.53
C THR A 439 3.62 0.91 -20.80
N PRO A 440 2.33 0.97 -20.45
CA PRO A 440 1.39 -0.10 -20.76
C PRO A 440 1.31 -0.36 -22.27
N PRO A 441 1.36 -1.63 -22.69
CA PRO A 441 1.12 -1.94 -24.10
C PRO A 441 -0.31 -1.57 -24.48
N PRO A 442 -0.53 -1.11 -25.73
CA PRO A 442 -1.86 -0.72 -26.20
C PRO A 442 -2.81 -1.92 -26.17
N VAL A 443 -4.09 -1.64 -25.94
CA VAL A 443 -5.15 -2.66 -26.03
C VAL A 443 -5.21 -3.16 -27.48
N PRO A 444 -5.10 -4.48 -27.73
CA PRO A 444 -5.14 -5.02 -29.07
C PRO A 444 -6.53 -4.87 -29.69
N GLU A 445 -6.59 -4.54 -30.97
CA GLU A 445 -7.84 -4.44 -31.73
C GLU A 445 -8.68 -5.73 -31.66
N ALA A 446 -8.02 -6.88 -31.54
CA ALA A 446 -8.64 -8.18 -31.37
C ALA A 446 -9.61 -8.22 -30.18
N GLN A 447 -9.31 -7.51 -29.08
CA GLN A 447 -10.19 -7.49 -27.90
C GLN A 447 -11.54 -6.81 -28.19
N GLN A 448 -11.56 -5.78 -29.05
CA GLN A 448 -12.79 -5.06 -29.40
C GLN A 448 -13.72 -5.89 -30.29
N LEU A 449 -13.17 -6.89 -30.98
CA LEU A 449 -13.90 -7.77 -31.89
C LEU A 449 -14.34 -9.08 -31.22
N ALA A 450 -13.82 -9.37 -30.05
CA ALA A 450 -14.07 -10.60 -29.32
C ALA A 450 -15.42 -10.57 -28.58
N ARG A 451 -16.06 -11.73 -28.45
CA ARG A 451 -17.28 -11.91 -27.67
C ARG A 451 -16.93 -12.44 -26.27
N PRO A 452 -17.30 -11.72 -25.21
CA PRO A 452 -17.07 -12.20 -23.85
C PRO A 452 -17.89 -13.46 -23.53
N PRO A 453 -17.42 -14.35 -22.65
CA PRO A 453 -16.15 -14.32 -21.91
C PRO A 453 -14.93 -14.65 -22.78
N ILE A 454 -13.83 -13.91 -22.59
CA ILE A 454 -12.62 -13.97 -23.42
C ILE A 454 -11.49 -14.63 -22.63
N LEU A 455 -10.77 -15.58 -23.26
CA LEU A 455 -9.47 -16.04 -22.76
C LEU A 455 -8.35 -15.41 -23.58
N HIS A 456 -7.39 -14.78 -22.92
CA HIS A 456 -6.16 -14.30 -23.53
C HIS A 456 -5.02 -15.31 -23.33
N LEU A 457 -4.25 -15.60 -24.37
CA LEU A 457 -3.08 -16.48 -24.36
C LEU A 457 -1.83 -15.77 -24.91
N PRO A 458 -0.62 -16.12 -24.42
CA PRO A 458 -0.31 -17.11 -23.37
C PRO A 458 -0.71 -16.62 -21.99
N THR A 459 -1.13 -17.53 -21.10
CA THR A 459 -1.51 -17.17 -19.71
C THR A 459 -0.40 -17.51 -18.72
N ASN A 460 -0.02 -16.53 -17.93
CA ASN A 460 0.86 -16.61 -16.77
C ASN A 460 0.68 -15.39 -15.86
N GLY A 461 1.31 -15.37 -14.69
CA GLY A 461 1.11 -14.28 -13.72
C GLY A 461 1.51 -12.88 -14.22
N ILE A 462 2.42 -12.77 -15.19
CA ILE A 462 2.86 -11.49 -15.77
C ILE A 462 1.90 -11.04 -16.86
N HIS A 463 1.60 -11.93 -17.82
CA HIS A 463 0.70 -11.62 -18.94
C HIS A 463 -0.72 -11.33 -18.46
N ASP A 464 -1.21 -12.10 -17.49
CA ASP A 464 -2.57 -11.94 -16.97
C ASP A 464 -2.77 -10.58 -16.29
N ARG A 465 -1.70 -9.96 -15.71
CA ARG A 465 -1.79 -8.57 -15.22
C ARG A 465 -2.07 -7.58 -16.34
N VAL A 466 -1.43 -7.76 -17.49
CA VAL A 466 -1.66 -6.91 -18.66
C VAL A 466 -3.07 -7.11 -19.22
N TYR A 467 -3.54 -8.36 -19.29
CA TYR A 467 -4.90 -8.65 -19.78
C TYR A 467 -5.98 -8.10 -18.84
N THR A 468 -5.76 -8.25 -17.54
CA THR A 468 -6.60 -7.64 -16.51
C THR A 468 -6.60 -6.10 -16.64
N PHE A 469 -5.43 -5.48 -16.88
CA PHE A 469 -5.36 -4.05 -17.13
C PHE A 469 -6.07 -3.64 -18.43
N TRP A 470 -5.91 -4.38 -19.53
CA TRP A 470 -6.62 -4.11 -20.78
C TRP A 470 -8.14 -4.22 -20.64
N SER A 471 -8.62 -5.07 -19.74
CA SER A 471 -10.06 -5.21 -19.50
C SER A 471 -10.71 -3.96 -18.90
N THR A 472 -9.95 -2.95 -18.47
CA THR A 472 -10.51 -1.63 -18.11
C THR A 472 -11.16 -0.92 -19.31
N GLU A 473 -10.86 -1.37 -20.53
CA GLU A 473 -11.53 -0.90 -21.74
C GLU A 473 -12.86 -1.64 -21.92
N GLY A 474 -13.92 -1.07 -21.37
CA GLY A 474 -15.28 -1.59 -21.47
C GLY A 474 -15.61 -2.73 -20.51
N PHE A 475 -14.70 -3.18 -19.68
CA PHE A 475 -14.86 -4.25 -18.70
C PHE A 475 -15.48 -5.55 -19.26
N PRO A 476 -15.00 -6.08 -20.42
CA PRO A 476 -15.45 -7.38 -20.87
C PRO A 476 -15.09 -8.46 -19.86
N GLU A 477 -15.96 -9.47 -19.73
CA GLU A 477 -15.65 -10.66 -18.93
C GLU A 477 -14.46 -11.41 -19.52
N ILE A 478 -13.43 -11.65 -18.69
CA ILE A 478 -12.26 -12.41 -19.09
C ILE A 478 -12.07 -13.64 -18.19
N VAL A 479 -11.63 -14.74 -18.79
CA VAL A 479 -11.31 -15.99 -18.07
C VAL A 479 -10.02 -15.84 -17.28
N ASN A 480 -9.10 -15.01 -17.77
CA ASN A 480 -7.86 -14.66 -17.07
C ASN A 480 -8.14 -13.93 -15.76
N GLY A 481 -7.21 -14.07 -14.83
CA GLY A 481 -7.24 -13.32 -13.59
C GLY A 481 -5.92 -13.40 -12.85
N VAL A 482 -5.65 -12.38 -12.05
CA VAL A 482 -4.48 -12.30 -11.18
C VAL A 482 -4.92 -11.99 -9.76
N GLY A 483 -4.49 -12.80 -8.82
CA GLY A 483 -4.69 -12.60 -7.40
C GLY A 483 -3.40 -12.84 -6.62
N VAL A 484 -3.43 -12.47 -5.35
CA VAL A 484 -2.33 -12.76 -4.41
C VAL A 484 -2.39 -14.19 -3.88
N LEU A 485 -3.46 -14.93 -4.22
CA LEU A 485 -3.65 -16.34 -3.89
C LEU A 485 -3.28 -17.22 -5.07
N ASP A 486 -2.55 -18.30 -4.81
CA ASP A 486 -2.25 -19.34 -5.82
C ASP A 486 -3.41 -20.34 -5.90
N LEU A 487 -4.48 -19.94 -6.57
CA LEU A 487 -5.71 -20.73 -6.67
C LEU A 487 -5.53 -21.97 -7.53
N ARG A 488 -6.07 -23.08 -7.07
CA ARG A 488 -6.11 -24.35 -7.81
C ARG A 488 -6.77 -24.17 -9.19
N HIS A 489 -7.89 -23.46 -9.25
CA HIS A 489 -8.59 -23.15 -10.50
C HIS A 489 -7.68 -22.50 -11.54
N THR A 490 -6.91 -21.49 -11.16
CA THR A 490 -5.98 -20.78 -12.06
C THR A 490 -4.85 -21.69 -12.53
N ARG A 491 -4.30 -22.55 -11.66
CA ARG A 491 -3.27 -23.51 -12.04
C ARG A 491 -3.80 -24.57 -13.02
N GLU A 492 -4.98 -25.10 -12.77
CA GLU A 492 -5.65 -26.08 -13.65
C GLU A 492 -5.99 -25.48 -15.01
N LEU A 493 -6.53 -24.24 -15.05
CA LEU A 493 -6.77 -23.52 -16.29
C LEU A 493 -5.48 -23.38 -17.10
N ARG A 494 -4.43 -22.82 -16.51
CA ARG A 494 -3.14 -22.62 -17.19
C ARG A 494 -2.52 -23.92 -17.70
N ALA A 495 -2.66 -25.01 -16.93
CA ALA A 495 -2.19 -26.32 -17.36
C ALA A 495 -2.98 -26.85 -18.55
N SER A 496 -4.31 -26.71 -18.53
CA SER A 496 -5.23 -27.25 -19.54
C SER A 496 -5.13 -26.53 -20.89
N VAL A 497 -4.74 -25.23 -20.90
CA VAL A 497 -4.66 -24.44 -22.15
C VAL A 497 -3.27 -24.39 -22.78
N ARG A 498 -2.26 -25.06 -22.19
CA ARG A 498 -0.89 -25.06 -22.74
C ARG A 498 -0.80 -25.59 -24.17
N GLY A 499 -1.65 -26.58 -24.51
CA GLY A 499 -1.68 -27.21 -25.81
C GLY A 499 -2.65 -26.57 -26.79
N PHE A 500 -3.30 -25.46 -26.42
CA PHE A 500 -4.29 -24.81 -27.27
C PHE A 500 -3.70 -24.41 -28.64
N PRO A 501 -4.47 -24.66 -29.76
CA PRO A 501 -5.74 -25.35 -29.83
C PRO A 501 -5.54 -26.90 -29.90
N ASP A 502 -6.09 -27.62 -28.94
CA ASP A 502 -6.24 -29.05 -28.97
C ASP A 502 -7.64 -29.45 -28.47
N GLY A 503 -8.08 -30.72 -28.77
CA GLY A 503 -9.43 -31.17 -28.45
C GLY A 503 -9.77 -31.06 -26.97
N SER A 504 -8.79 -31.23 -26.06
CA SER A 504 -9.00 -31.18 -24.61
C SER A 504 -9.16 -29.76 -24.12
N SER A 505 -8.32 -28.82 -24.57
CA SER A 505 -8.40 -27.40 -24.20
C SER A 505 -9.68 -26.77 -24.75
N VAL A 506 -10.04 -27.04 -26.00
CA VAL A 506 -11.27 -26.51 -26.61
C VAL A 506 -12.52 -27.03 -25.89
N ALA A 507 -12.60 -28.35 -25.62
CA ALA A 507 -13.73 -28.92 -24.89
C ALA A 507 -13.86 -28.35 -23.46
N MET A 508 -12.74 -28.18 -22.77
CA MET A 508 -12.72 -27.59 -21.45
C MET A 508 -13.18 -26.12 -21.48
N LEU A 509 -12.71 -25.31 -22.43
CA LEU A 509 -13.08 -23.90 -22.56
C LEU A 509 -14.56 -23.72 -22.92
N ARG A 510 -15.10 -24.56 -23.82
CA ARG A 510 -16.54 -24.59 -24.11
C ARG A 510 -17.37 -24.93 -22.87
N LYS A 511 -16.94 -25.94 -22.11
CA LYS A 511 -17.59 -26.29 -20.83
C LYS A 511 -17.52 -25.15 -19.80
N LEU A 512 -16.46 -24.36 -19.81
CA LEU A 512 -16.30 -23.19 -18.94
C LEU A 512 -17.20 -22.02 -19.39
N GLY A 513 -17.71 -22.05 -20.62
CA GLY A 513 -18.52 -20.98 -21.20
C GLY A 513 -17.71 -19.86 -21.84
N ALA A 514 -16.41 -20.10 -22.10
CA ALA A 514 -15.59 -19.15 -22.85
C ALA A 514 -16.08 -19.11 -24.31
N ARG A 515 -16.22 -17.91 -24.88
CA ARG A 515 -16.71 -17.72 -26.26
C ARG A 515 -15.60 -17.41 -27.24
N THR A 516 -14.58 -16.71 -26.78
CA THR A 516 -13.47 -16.28 -27.62
C THR A 516 -12.14 -16.58 -26.96
N VAL A 517 -11.17 -17.06 -27.73
CA VAL A 517 -9.76 -17.13 -27.34
C VAL A 517 -8.96 -16.19 -28.21
N ILE A 518 -8.18 -15.31 -27.59
CA ILE A 518 -7.25 -14.42 -28.27
C ILE A 518 -5.82 -14.86 -27.97
N VAL A 519 -5.08 -15.24 -29.00
CA VAL A 519 -3.66 -15.59 -28.89
C VAL A 519 -2.81 -14.42 -29.36
N HIS A 520 -1.98 -13.88 -28.47
CA HIS A 520 -1.10 -12.72 -28.75
C HIS A 520 0.27 -13.23 -29.23
N LEU A 521 0.54 -13.13 -30.51
CA LEU A 521 1.75 -13.64 -31.15
C LEU A 521 3.03 -12.95 -30.64
N ASP A 522 2.94 -11.67 -30.28
CA ASP A 522 4.05 -10.88 -29.73
C ASP A 522 4.41 -11.25 -28.26
N ARG A 523 3.63 -12.14 -27.66
CA ARG A 523 3.85 -12.63 -26.29
C ARG A 523 4.24 -14.10 -26.22
N LEU A 524 4.29 -14.78 -27.37
CA LEU A 524 4.79 -16.14 -27.48
C LEU A 524 6.31 -16.14 -27.58
N GLU A 525 6.95 -17.19 -27.05
CA GLU A 525 8.40 -17.39 -27.17
C GLU A 525 8.82 -17.67 -28.61
N ASP A 526 8.05 -18.51 -29.31
CA ASP A 526 8.25 -18.84 -30.73
C ASP A 526 6.89 -18.76 -31.48
N PRO A 527 6.54 -17.58 -32.02
CA PRO A 527 5.28 -17.37 -32.71
C PRO A 527 5.14 -18.22 -33.97
N ASP A 528 6.22 -18.40 -34.75
CA ASP A 528 6.18 -19.09 -36.03
C ASP A 528 5.97 -20.60 -35.86
N ALA A 529 6.70 -21.23 -34.95
CA ALA A 529 6.50 -22.63 -34.61
C ALA A 529 5.11 -22.89 -34.02
N TRP A 530 4.63 -21.98 -33.16
CA TRP A 530 3.29 -22.09 -32.60
C TRP A 530 2.23 -21.97 -33.68
N LEU A 531 2.33 -20.99 -34.58
CA LEU A 531 1.36 -20.75 -35.66
C LEU A 531 1.24 -21.97 -36.60
N GLN A 532 2.39 -22.54 -37.00
CA GLN A 532 2.41 -23.75 -37.84
C GLN A 532 1.65 -24.92 -37.18
N ALA A 533 1.92 -25.14 -35.89
CA ALA A 533 1.27 -26.24 -35.15
C ALA A 533 -0.23 -25.97 -34.87
N ALA A 534 -0.60 -24.70 -34.65
CA ALA A 534 -1.95 -24.30 -34.26
C ALA A 534 -2.91 -24.30 -35.45
N THR A 535 -2.49 -23.84 -36.64
CA THR A 535 -3.35 -23.76 -37.84
C THR A 535 -3.90 -25.12 -38.26
N GLU A 536 -3.07 -26.19 -38.28
CA GLU A 536 -3.54 -27.53 -38.61
C GLU A 536 -4.55 -28.04 -37.59
N ARG A 537 -4.26 -27.89 -36.29
CA ARG A 537 -5.14 -28.34 -35.19
C ARG A 537 -6.47 -27.58 -35.17
N ALA A 538 -6.44 -26.27 -35.40
CA ALA A 538 -7.64 -25.43 -35.43
C ALA A 538 -8.58 -25.88 -36.56
N ARG A 539 -8.02 -26.20 -37.75
CA ARG A 539 -8.79 -26.71 -38.90
C ARG A 539 -9.42 -28.06 -38.59
N ASP A 540 -8.66 -28.98 -37.97
CA ASP A 540 -9.17 -30.31 -37.61
C ASP A 540 -10.30 -30.26 -36.58
N LEU A 541 -10.28 -29.21 -35.73
CA LEU A 541 -11.31 -28.97 -34.71
C LEU A 541 -12.47 -28.09 -35.20
N GLY A 542 -12.43 -27.64 -36.47
CA GLY A 542 -13.48 -26.80 -37.05
C GLY A 542 -13.58 -25.43 -36.37
N LEU A 543 -12.47 -24.88 -35.84
CA LEU A 543 -12.45 -23.56 -35.21
C LEU A 543 -12.32 -22.48 -36.28
N ASP A 544 -13.19 -21.49 -36.19
CA ASP A 544 -13.05 -20.25 -36.96
C ASP A 544 -11.90 -19.43 -36.43
N GLU A 545 -10.88 -19.17 -37.27
CA GLU A 545 -9.73 -18.35 -36.91
C GLU A 545 -9.72 -17.05 -37.70
N ARG A 546 -9.37 -15.98 -37.04
CA ARG A 546 -9.24 -14.63 -37.62
C ARG A 546 -7.97 -13.95 -37.12
N ILE A 547 -7.10 -13.56 -38.06
CA ILE A 547 -5.91 -12.78 -37.73
C ILE A 547 -6.27 -11.31 -37.66
N VAL A 548 -5.97 -10.65 -36.52
CA VAL A 548 -6.22 -9.24 -36.27
C VAL A 548 -4.95 -8.61 -35.69
N GLY A 549 -4.24 -7.87 -36.50
CA GLY A 549 -2.95 -7.31 -36.14
C GLY A 549 -1.93 -8.39 -35.79
N ARG A 550 -1.45 -8.41 -34.55
CA ARG A 550 -0.52 -9.42 -34.00
C ARG A 550 -1.23 -10.43 -33.09
N SER A 551 -2.52 -10.60 -33.28
CA SER A 551 -3.32 -11.56 -32.50
C SER A 551 -4.12 -12.46 -33.43
N ILE A 552 -4.42 -13.69 -32.96
CA ILE A 552 -5.34 -14.60 -33.60
C ILE A 552 -6.54 -14.74 -32.69
N VAL A 553 -7.71 -14.56 -33.25
CA VAL A 553 -9.01 -14.73 -32.58
C VAL A 553 -9.62 -16.02 -33.00
N TYR A 554 -9.96 -16.87 -32.04
CA TYR A 554 -10.69 -18.14 -32.23
C TYR A 554 -12.07 -18.00 -31.59
N GLU A 555 -13.12 -18.24 -32.38
CA GLU A 555 -14.49 -18.34 -31.87
C GLU A 555 -14.76 -19.79 -31.41
N LEU A 556 -15.33 -19.96 -30.21
CA LEU A 556 -15.61 -21.23 -29.59
C LEU A 556 -17.09 -21.62 -29.63
N ASP A 557 -17.95 -20.83 -30.26
CA ASP A 557 -19.37 -21.08 -30.35
C ASP A 557 -19.62 -22.46 -30.99
N ASP A 558 -20.58 -23.23 -30.48
CA ASP A 558 -21.05 -24.47 -31.15
C ASP A 558 -21.79 -24.06 -32.42
N ASN A 559 -21.35 -24.61 -33.56
CA ASN A 559 -22.11 -24.60 -34.81
C ASN A 559 -23.35 -25.48 -34.68
#